data_187037fa1b98953f50d6705f004bb2bf
#
_entry.id   187037fa1b98953f50d6705f004bb2bf
#
_cell.length_a   1.000
_cell.length_b   1.000
_cell.length_c   1.000
_cell.angle_alpha   90.00
_cell.angle_beta   90.00
_cell.angle_gamma   90.00
#
_symmetry.space_group_name_H-M   'P 1'
#
loop_
_entity.id
_entity.type
_entity.pdbx_description
1 polymer ?
#
loop_
_entity_poly.entity_id
_entity_poly.type
_entity_poly.pdbx_seq_one_letter_code
_entity_poly.pdbx_strand_id
1 'polypeptide(L)'
;QVANGIKNTSPNAFVICITNPLDVIVMALQKYSGLPKNKVVGMAGILDSSRFIYFLSQELNISVQKIKSFVLGGHGDSMVAMLGSTTVDGKKINELIKEGKIKKERLNEIIERTKKGGAEIVKYLEKGSAFYAPAASGVEMAESYLKDSKKQLPCAAYLNGEYGTKDVYAGVPVIIGSGGVEKI
;
A
#
# COMPACT_ATOMS: atom_id res chain seq x y z
N GLN A 1 -5.58 -20.40 -13.17
CA GLN A 1 -4.86 -20.32 -14.45
C GLN A 1 -3.63 -19.44 -14.37
N VAL A 2 -3.72 -18.16 -13.99
CA VAL A 2 -2.58 -17.21 -13.93
C VAL A 2 -1.42 -17.73 -13.07
N ALA A 3 -1.69 -18.20 -11.85
CA ALA A 3 -0.67 -18.74 -10.96
C ALA A 3 0.11 -19.93 -11.59
N ASN A 4 -0.61 -20.83 -12.25
CA ASN A 4 0.00 -21.95 -12.97
C ASN A 4 0.80 -21.48 -14.18
N GLY A 5 0.32 -20.48 -14.90
CA GLY A 5 1.06 -19.86 -15.99
C GLY A 5 2.40 -19.31 -15.50
N ILE A 6 2.40 -18.49 -14.45
CA ILE A 6 3.62 -17.94 -13.85
C ILE A 6 4.58 -19.06 -13.40
N LYS A 7 4.07 -20.06 -12.69
CA LYS A 7 4.87 -21.20 -12.23
C LYS A 7 5.61 -21.88 -13.38
N ASN A 8 4.92 -22.09 -14.50
CA ASN A 8 5.46 -22.86 -15.62
C ASN A 8 6.37 -22.05 -16.55
N THR A 9 6.13 -20.73 -16.68
CA THR A 9 6.85 -19.89 -17.64
C THR A 9 7.83 -18.92 -17.01
N SER A 10 7.63 -18.53 -15.75
CA SER A 10 8.42 -17.50 -15.08
C SER A 10 8.62 -17.80 -13.58
N PRO A 11 9.19 -18.98 -13.22
CA PRO A 11 9.27 -19.45 -11.84
C PRO A 11 10.16 -18.59 -10.93
N ASN A 12 10.99 -17.71 -11.50
CA ASN A 12 11.89 -16.82 -10.76
C ASN A 12 11.40 -15.36 -10.71
N ALA A 13 10.22 -15.07 -11.27
CA ALA A 13 9.70 -13.71 -11.34
C ALA A 13 9.39 -13.16 -9.93
N PHE A 14 9.61 -11.85 -9.76
CA PHE A 14 8.99 -11.09 -8.68
C PHE A 14 7.58 -10.68 -9.12
N VAL A 15 6.58 -11.09 -8.37
CA VAL A 15 5.17 -10.93 -8.76
C VAL A 15 4.51 -9.88 -7.90
N ILE A 16 4.04 -8.81 -8.53
CA ILE A 16 3.26 -7.75 -7.89
C ILE A 16 1.79 -7.97 -8.23
N CYS A 17 1.01 -8.39 -7.26
CA CYS A 17 -0.44 -8.58 -7.40
C CYS A 17 -1.16 -7.24 -7.23
N ILE A 18 -2.04 -6.89 -8.19
CA ILE A 18 -2.86 -5.66 -8.15
C ILE A 18 -4.36 -6.00 -8.16
N THR A 19 -4.70 -7.28 -8.34
CA THR A 19 -6.08 -7.75 -8.50
C THR A 19 -6.82 -7.76 -7.17
N ASN A 20 -8.05 -7.23 -7.18
CA ASN A 20 -8.94 -7.22 -6.02
C ASN A 20 -9.90 -8.44 -6.01
N PRO A 21 -10.30 -8.88 -4.80
CA PRO A 21 -9.90 -8.43 -3.46
C PRO A 21 -8.45 -8.81 -3.14
N LEU A 22 -7.59 -7.81 -2.93
CA LEU A 22 -6.14 -7.96 -2.98
C LEU A 22 -5.59 -8.99 -2.01
N ASP A 23 -5.93 -8.89 -0.71
CA ASP A 23 -5.33 -9.72 0.33
C ASP A 23 -5.62 -11.22 0.10
N VAL A 24 -6.82 -11.54 -0.40
CA VAL A 24 -7.21 -12.91 -0.76
C VAL A 24 -6.52 -13.37 -2.05
N ILE A 25 -6.48 -12.53 -3.05
CA ILE A 25 -5.93 -12.90 -4.37
C ILE A 25 -4.42 -13.06 -4.31
N VAL A 26 -3.68 -12.20 -3.59
CA VAL A 26 -2.22 -12.35 -3.44
C VAL A 26 -1.86 -13.63 -2.68
N MET A 27 -2.63 -13.99 -1.65
CA MET A 27 -2.46 -15.23 -0.91
C MET A 27 -2.73 -16.45 -1.78
N ALA A 28 -3.83 -16.44 -2.54
CA ALA A 28 -4.16 -17.51 -3.48
C ALA A 28 -3.09 -17.63 -4.59
N LEU A 29 -2.64 -16.50 -5.14
CA LEU A 29 -1.60 -16.46 -6.16
C LEU A 29 -0.30 -17.12 -5.66
N GLN A 30 0.17 -16.76 -4.47
CA GLN A 30 1.35 -17.36 -3.86
C GLN A 30 1.16 -18.87 -3.63
N LYS A 31 0.02 -19.25 -3.05
CA LYS A 31 -0.28 -20.67 -2.75
C LYS A 31 -0.29 -21.55 -4.01
N TYR A 32 -0.95 -21.11 -5.08
CA TYR A 32 -1.10 -21.89 -6.30
C TYR A 32 0.10 -21.80 -7.25
N SER A 33 0.86 -20.71 -7.23
CA SER A 33 2.11 -20.63 -8.00
C SER A 33 3.25 -21.41 -7.35
N GLY A 34 3.23 -21.56 -6.03
CA GLY A 34 4.33 -22.16 -5.27
C GLY A 34 5.61 -21.34 -5.27
N LEU A 35 5.56 -20.08 -5.71
CA LEU A 35 6.70 -19.16 -5.66
C LEU A 35 7.12 -18.89 -4.21
N PRO A 36 8.39 -18.57 -3.95
CA PRO A 36 8.85 -18.12 -2.65
C PRO A 36 8.02 -16.94 -2.14
N LYS A 37 7.71 -16.91 -0.84
CA LYS A 37 6.85 -15.90 -0.21
C LYS A 37 7.36 -14.47 -0.40
N ASN A 38 8.68 -14.29 -0.39
CA ASN A 38 9.34 -13.01 -0.65
C ASN A 38 9.32 -12.57 -2.13
N LYS A 39 8.90 -13.44 -3.04
CA LYS A 39 8.76 -13.14 -4.47
C LYS A 39 7.34 -12.80 -4.89
N VAL A 40 6.37 -12.86 -3.98
CA VAL A 40 4.99 -12.51 -4.24
C VAL A 40 4.55 -11.43 -3.26
N VAL A 41 4.05 -10.31 -3.75
CA VAL A 41 3.67 -9.15 -2.95
C VAL A 41 2.41 -8.51 -3.52
N GLY A 42 1.56 -7.92 -2.66
CA GLY A 42 0.38 -7.19 -3.07
C GLY A 42 0.60 -5.68 -3.06
N MET A 43 0.16 -4.98 -4.11
CA MET A 43 0.13 -3.53 -4.18
C MET A 43 -1.08 -3.03 -3.38
N ALA A 44 -0.84 -2.48 -2.19
CA ALA A 44 -1.86 -2.07 -1.22
C ALA A 44 -1.56 -0.70 -0.61
N GLY A 45 -0.91 -0.69 0.53
CA GLY A 45 -0.65 0.51 1.32
C GLY A 45 0.11 1.60 0.58
N ILE A 46 0.93 1.29 -0.42
CA ILE A 46 1.61 2.29 -1.26
C ILE A 46 0.58 3.19 -1.96
N LEU A 47 -0.48 2.60 -2.53
CA LEU A 47 -1.58 3.35 -3.13
C LEU A 47 -2.42 4.09 -2.08
N ASP A 48 -2.76 3.42 -0.98
CA ASP A 48 -3.59 4.00 0.07
C ASP A 48 -2.88 5.14 0.80
N SER A 49 -1.57 5.01 1.02
CA SER A 49 -0.73 6.08 1.58
C SER A 49 -0.67 7.30 0.65
N SER A 50 -0.53 7.08 -0.66
CA SER A 50 -0.51 8.20 -1.62
C SER A 50 -1.83 8.97 -1.65
N ARG A 51 -2.97 8.29 -1.53
CA ARG A 51 -4.30 8.92 -1.40
C ARG A 51 -4.42 9.72 -0.11
N PHE A 52 -4.03 9.12 1.02
CA PHE A 52 -4.07 9.80 2.32
C PHE A 52 -3.19 11.05 2.33
N ILE A 53 -1.94 10.92 1.84
CA ILE A 53 -1.00 12.04 1.70
C ILE A 53 -1.59 13.13 0.80
N TYR A 54 -2.19 12.76 -0.33
CA TYR A 54 -2.81 13.72 -1.25
C TYR A 54 -3.97 14.48 -0.59
N PHE A 55 -4.91 13.80 0.06
CA PHE A 55 -6.03 14.45 0.72
C PHE A 55 -5.58 15.35 1.88
N LEU A 56 -4.57 14.90 2.63
CA LEU A 56 -3.98 15.70 3.70
C LEU A 56 -3.25 16.94 3.15
N SER A 57 -2.58 16.82 2.00
CA SER A 57 -1.91 17.93 1.32
C SER A 57 -2.88 19.00 0.86
N GLN A 58 -4.03 18.58 0.33
CA GLN A 58 -5.10 19.51 -0.09
C GLN A 58 -5.70 20.24 1.12
N GLU A 59 -5.96 19.54 2.21
CA GLU A 59 -6.51 20.12 3.44
C GLU A 59 -5.59 21.17 4.06
N LEU A 60 -4.30 20.87 4.12
CA LEU A 60 -3.31 21.73 4.75
C LEU A 60 -2.67 22.76 3.78
N ASN A 61 -3.02 22.69 2.50
CA ASN A 61 -2.43 23.51 1.43
C ASN A 61 -0.89 23.42 1.43
N ILE A 62 -0.36 22.21 1.49
CA ILE A 62 1.09 21.92 1.56
C ILE A 62 1.47 20.87 0.52
N SER A 63 2.71 20.92 0.00
CA SER A 63 3.19 19.93 -0.97
C SER A 63 3.15 18.50 -0.40
N VAL A 64 2.73 17.53 -1.23
CA VAL A 64 2.78 16.10 -0.91
C VAL A 64 4.17 15.62 -0.50
N GLN A 65 5.23 16.23 -1.04
CA GLN A 65 6.62 15.90 -0.71
C GLN A 65 7.00 16.21 0.74
N LYS A 66 6.26 17.10 1.40
CA LYS A 66 6.46 17.47 2.81
C LYS A 66 5.68 16.59 3.78
N ILE A 67 4.89 15.64 3.28
CA ILE A 67 4.08 14.75 4.10
C ILE A 67 4.66 13.34 4.03
N LYS A 68 4.89 12.74 5.20
CA LYS A 68 5.29 11.34 5.32
C LYS A 68 4.24 10.60 6.13
N SER A 69 3.67 9.56 5.56
CA SER A 69 2.68 8.72 6.22
C SER A 69 2.64 7.34 5.60
N PHE A 70 2.21 6.35 6.38
CA PHE A 70 1.85 5.03 5.88
C PHE A 70 0.39 4.72 6.21
N VAL A 71 -0.25 4.03 5.28
CA VAL A 71 -1.51 3.33 5.50
C VAL A 71 -1.22 1.84 5.41
N LEU A 72 -1.57 1.10 6.43
CA LEU A 72 -1.25 -0.31 6.63
C LEU A 72 -2.52 -1.13 6.87
N GLY A 73 -2.37 -2.43 7.10
CA GLY A 73 -3.48 -3.35 7.36
C GLY A 73 -4.08 -3.94 6.09
N GLY A 74 -5.35 -4.30 6.11
CA GLY A 74 -6.05 -4.85 4.94
C GLY A 74 -6.34 -3.77 3.89
N HIS A 75 -6.28 -4.14 2.61
CA HIS A 75 -6.59 -3.23 1.51
C HIS A 75 -8.11 -3.07 1.35
N GLY A 76 -8.69 -2.08 2.00
CA GLY A 76 -10.13 -1.81 2.04
C GLY A 76 -10.55 -1.16 3.37
N ASP A 77 -11.73 -1.53 3.89
CA ASP A 77 -12.29 -0.92 5.10
C ASP A 77 -11.44 -1.12 6.36
N SER A 78 -10.61 -2.17 6.39
CA SER A 78 -9.71 -2.48 7.51
C SER A 78 -8.34 -1.79 7.45
N MET A 79 -8.11 -0.90 6.47
CA MET A 79 -6.87 -0.12 6.42
C MET A 79 -6.77 0.88 7.58
N VAL A 80 -5.54 1.13 8.03
CA VAL A 80 -5.23 2.00 9.16
C VAL A 80 -4.19 3.04 8.77
N ALA A 81 -4.55 4.32 8.85
CA ALA A 81 -3.59 5.41 8.70
C ALA A 81 -2.72 5.52 9.97
N MET A 82 -1.41 5.46 9.82
CA MET A 82 -0.44 5.46 10.91
C MET A 82 -0.18 6.87 11.45
N LEU A 83 -1.17 7.46 12.12
CA LEU A 83 -1.11 8.84 12.61
C LEU A 83 0.06 9.10 13.57
N GLY A 84 0.45 8.10 14.38
CA GLY A 84 1.58 8.21 15.31
C GLY A 84 2.93 8.47 14.62
N SER A 85 3.09 8.01 13.39
CA SER A 85 4.29 8.23 12.57
C SER A 85 4.10 9.26 11.46
N THR A 86 2.87 9.77 11.25
CA THR A 86 2.58 10.78 10.22
C THR A 86 3.21 12.11 10.57
N THR A 87 3.98 12.66 9.63
CA THR A 87 4.60 13.98 9.76
C THR A 87 4.24 14.88 8.56
N VAL A 88 4.12 16.16 8.82
CA VAL A 88 3.85 17.22 7.85
C VAL A 88 4.89 18.31 8.07
N ASP A 89 5.73 18.56 7.08
CA ASP A 89 6.85 19.51 7.16
C ASP A 89 7.72 19.31 8.41
N GLY A 90 7.99 18.03 8.73
CA GLY A 90 8.79 17.61 9.89
C GLY A 90 8.04 17.56 11.22
N LYS A 91 6.85 18.16 11.35
CA LYS A 91 6.03 18.13 12.57
C LYS A 91 5.10 16.92 12.59
N LYS A 92 4.87 16.32 13.74
CA LYS A 92 3.89 15.24 13.90
C LYS A 92 2.46 15.77 13.71
N ILE A 93 1.60 14.98 13.09
CA ILE A 93 0.19 15.35 12.85
C ILE A 93 -0.53 15.70 14.15
N ASN A 94 -0.22 15.03 15.25
CA ASN A 94 -0.80 15.32 16.57
C ASN A 94 -0.42 16.71 17.10
N GLU A 95 0.70 17.26 16.73
CA GLU A 95 1.11 18.63 17.06
C GLU A 95 0.27 19.64 16.28
N LEU A 96 0.04 19.37 14.98
CA LEU A 96 -0.83 20.20 14.15
C LEU A 96 -2.27 20.23 14.62
N ILE A 97 -2.77 19.11 15.18
CA ILE A 97 -4.09 19.07 15.83
C ILE A 97 -4.10 19.97 17.07
N LYS A 98 -3.08 19.89 17.92
CA LYS A 98 -2.96 20.75 19.12
C LYS A 98 -2.82 22.23 18.77
N GLU A 99 -2.13 22.56 17.68
CA GLU A 99 -1.96 23.92 17.15
C GLU A 99 -3.24 24.43 16.43
N GLY A 100 -4.29 23.61 16.32
CA GLY A 100 -5.54 23.99 15.64
C GLY A 100 -5.45 24.09 14.13
N LYS A 101 -4.35 23.62 13.50
CA LYS A 101 -4.13 23.66 12.05
C LYS A 101 -4.97 22.64 11.30
N ILE A 102 -5.35 21.57 11.96
CA ILE A 102 -6.33 20.60 11.46
C ILE A 102 -7.18 20.10 12.63
N LYS A 103 -8.48 20.01 12.40
CA LYS A 103 -9.41 19.43 13.38
C LYS A 103 -9.37 17.92 13.32
N LYS A 104 -9.54 17.26 14.46
CA LYS A 104 -9.55 15.79 14.55
C LYS A 104 -10.68 15.17 13.71
N GLU A 105 -11.84 15.82 13.72
CA GLU A 105 -13.01 15.41 12.93
C GLU A 105 -12.68 15.42 11.44
N ARG A 106 -12.02 16.49 10.98
CA ARG A 106 -11.62 16.63 9.58
C ARG A 106 -10.57 15.58 9.16
N LEU A 107 -9.63 15.28 10.05
CA LEU A 107 -8.67 14.20 9.81
C LEU A 107 -9.37 12.83 9.69
N ASN A 108 -10.38 12.57 10.50
CA ASN A 108 -11.18 11.35 10.40
C ASN A 108 -11.95 11.27 9.06
N GLU A 109 -12.52 12.37 8.59
CA GLU A 109 -13.15 12.44 7.26
C GLU A 109 -12.16 12.11 6.13
N ILE A 110 -10.93 12.61 6.22
CA ILE A 110 -9.86 12.31 5.26
C ILE A 110 -9.51 10.82 5.29
N ILE A 111 -9.42 10.21 6.46
CA ILE A 111 -9.17 8.76 6.60
C ILE A 111 -10.30 7.96 5.95
N GLU A 112 -11.55 8.29 6.24
CA GLU A 112 -12.70 7.59 5.65
C GLU A 112 -12.78 7.80 4.12
N ARG A 113 -12.44 8.98 3.62
CA ARG A 113 -12.33 9.22 2.19
C ARG A 113 -11.21 8.40 1.54
N THR A 114 -10.08 8.23 2.25
CA THR A 114 -8.97 7.39 1.79
C THR A 114 -9.42 5.94 1.59
N LYS A 115 -10.15 5.37 2.54
CA LYS A 115 -10.72 4.03 2.45
C LYS A 115 -11.62 3.87 1.22
N LYS A 116 -12.43 4.88 0.92
CA LYS A 116 -13.39 4.90 -0.19
C LYS A 116 -12.81 5.43 -1.51
N GLY A 117 -11.53 5.79 -1.56
CA GLY A 117 -10.91 6.45 -2.71
C GLY A 117 -11.02 5.65 -4.03
N GLY A 118 -10.96 4.33 -3.98
CA GLY A 118 -11.19 3.49 -5.16
C GLY A 118 -12.62 3.58 -5.68
N ALA A 119 -13.61 3.50 -4.79
CA ALA A 119 -15.02 3.62 -5.13
C ALA A 119 -15.37 5.03 -5.66
N GLU A 120 -14.76 6.08 -5.10
CA GLU A 120 -14.91 7.45 -5.58
C GLU A 120 -14.49 7.57 -7.05
N ILE A 121 -13.34 6.99 -7.43
CA ILE A 121 -12.85 7.01 -8.81
C ILE A 121 -13.77 6.21 -9.75
N VAL A 122 -14.19 5.00 -9.33
CA VAL A 122 -15.10 4.18 -10.12
C VAL A 122 -16.42 4.90 -10.40
N LYS A 123 -16.93 5.65 -9.41
CA LYS A 123 -18.14 6.46 -9.57
C LYS A 123 -17.97 7.53 -10.68
N TYR A 124 -16.80 8.15 -10.80
CA TYR A 124 -16.55 9.13 -11.87
C TYR A 124 -16.30 8.49 -13.23
N LEU A 125 -15.72 7.29 -13.25
CA LEU A 125 -15.46 6.56 -14.50
C LEU A 125 -16.69 5.86 -15.06
N GLU A 126 -17.70 5.63 -14.24
CA GLU A 126 -18.94 4.88 -14.54
C GLU A 126 -18.72 3.42 -14.92
N LYS A 127 -17.58 3.08 -15.51
CA LYS A 127 -17.16 1.73 -15.92
C LYS A 127 -15.71 1.45 -15.58
N GLY A 128 -15.38 0.19 -15.26
CA GLY A 128 -14.01 -0.26 -15.01
C GLY A 128 -13.54 -0.03 -13.57
N SER A 129 -12.24 0.12 -13.42
CA SER A 129 -11.55 0.29 -12.14
C SER A 129 -10.64 1.52 -12.17
N ALA A 130 -10.24 2.03 -11.01
CA ALA A 130 -9.12 2.96 -10.94
C ALA A 130 -7.86 2.29 -11.52
N PHE A 131 -7.10 2.98 -12.37
CA PHE A 131 -5.94 2.38 -13.04
C PHE A 131 -4.68 3.25 -13.01
N TYR A 132 -4.74 4.58 -13.11
CA TYR A 132 -3.54 5.42 -13.13
C TYR A 132 -2.73 5.33 -11.83
N ALA A 133 -3.35 5.59 -10.69
CA ALA A 133 -2.67 5.54 -9.41
C ALA A 133 -2.24 4.10 -9.01
N PRO A 134 -3.06 3.05 -9.22
CA PRO A 134 -2.62 1.66 -9.09
C PRO A 134 -1.42 1.31 -9.97
N ALA A 135 -1.41 1.75 -11.24
CA ALA A 135 -0.29 1.51 -12.14
C ALA A 135 0.98 2.21 -11.65
N ALA A 136 0.91 3.49 -11.29
CA ALA A 136 2.05 4.23 -10.74
C ALA A 136 2.62 3.57 -9.47
N SER A 137 1.75 3.10 -8.57
CA SER A 137 2.16 2.37 -7.36
C SER A 137 2.85 1.04 -7.68
N GLY A 138 2.32 0.28 -8.64
CA GLY A 138 2.94 -0.96 -9.12
C GLY A 138 4.30 -0.72 -9.79
N VAL A 139 4.43 0.36 -10.57
CA VAL A 139 5.70 0.76 -11.20
C VAL A 139 6.73 1.14 -10.15
N GLU A 140 6.37 1.87 -9.09
CA GLU A 140 7.30 2.22 -8.01
C GLU A 140 7.83 0.97 -7.28
N MET A 141 6.96 -0.03 -7.05
CA MET A 141 7.39 -1.32 -6.49
C MET A 141 8.35 -2.06 -7.43
N ALA A 142 8.03 -2.08 -8.73
CA ALA A 142 8.87 -2.70 -9.76
C ALA A 142 10.23 -2.00 -9.89
N GLU A 143 10.26 -0.68 -9.87
CA GLU A 143 11.51 0.08 -9.86
C GLU A 143 12.40 -0.23 -8.66
N SER A 144 11.81 -0.36 -7.46
CA SER A 144 12.56 -0.72 -6.25
C SER A 144 13.23 -2.09 -6.40
N TYR A 145 12.52 -3.05 -6.97
CA TYR A 145 13.04 -4.37 -7.28
C TYR A 145 14.14 -4.35 -8.35
N LEU A 146 13.85 -3.74 -9.51
CA LEU A 146 14.75 -3.76 -10.68
C LEU A 146 16.04 -2.94 -10.46
N LYS A 147 15.96 -1.85 -9.69
CA LYS A 147 17.09 -0.96 -9.39
C LYS A 147 17.79 -1.31 -8.07
N ASP A 148 17.35 -2.36 -7.36
CA ASP A 148 17.79 -2.70 -6.00
C ASP A 148 17.82 -1.51 -5.04
N SER A 149 16.81 -0.63 -5.14
CA SER A 149 16.82 0.64 -4.41
C SER A 149 16.54 0.48 -2.92
N LYS A 150 16.08 -0.69 -2.48
CA LYS A 150 15.77 -1.02 -1.08
C LYS A 150 14.85 -0.01 -0.42
N LYS A 151 13.87 0.49 -1.20
CA LYS A 151 12.86 1.40 -0.68
C LYS A 151 11.99 0.70 0.37
N GLN A 152 11.66 1.43 1.42
CA GLN A 152 10.63 1.01 2.36
C GLN A 152 9.26 1.41 1.79
N LEU A 153 8.45 0.42 1.45
CA LEU A 153 7.14 0.59 0.84
C LEU A 153 6.06 -0.16 1.64
N PRO A 154 4.88 0.42 1.88
CA PRO A 154 3.78 -0.29 2.52
C PRO A 154 3.06 -1.17 1.49
N CYS A 155 3.21 -2.48 1.63
CA CYS A 155 2.71 -3.49 0.70
C CYS A 155 2.07 -4.65 1.45
N ALA A 156 1.17 -5.41 0.80
CA ALA A 156 0.69 -6.66 1.35
C ALA A 156 1.77 -7.74 1.19
N ALA A 157 2.39 -8.13 2.30
CA ALA A 157 3.43 -9.14 2.35
C ALA A 157 3.01 -10.32 3.24
N TYR A 158 3.63 -11.49 3.01
CA TYR A 158 3.40 -12.67 3.82
C TYR A 158 4.04 -12.52 5.19
N LEU A 159 3.24 -12.69 6.24
CA LEU A 159 3.70 -12.66 7.63
C LEU A 159 3.92 -14.08 8.17
N ASN A 160 5.05 -14.29 8.84
CA ASN A 160 5.43 -15.56 9.46
C ASN A 160 5.77 -15.39 10.96
N GLY A 161 5.08 -14.54 11.63
CA GLY A 161 5.27 -14.21 13.06
C GLY A 161 5.44 -12.73 13.33
N GLU A 162 5.74 -11.92 12.30
CA GLU A 162 5.83 -10.48 12.41
C GLU A 162 4.47 -9.94 12.89
N TYR A 163 4.52 -8.94 13.78
CA TYR A 163 3.33 -8.35 14.42
C TYR A 163 2.43 -9.37 15.14
N GLY A 164 2.99 -10.53 15.56
CA GLY A 164 2.25 -11.60 16.21
C GLY A 164 1.29 -12.38 15.30
N THR A 165 1.41 -12.24 13.99
CA THR A 165 0.50 -12.81 12.99
C THR A 165 1.25 -13.79 12.08
N LYS A 166 0.62 -14.91 11.73
CA LYS A 166 1.23 -15.95 10.88
C LYS A 166 0.31 -16.35 9.74
N ASP A 167 0.93 -16.85 8.67
CA ASP A 167 0.27 -17.52 7.54
C ASP A 167 -0.78 -16.66 6.83
N VAL A 168 -0.53 -15.32 6.76
CA VAL A 168 -1.43 -14.36 6.14
C VAL A 168 -0.64 -13.30 5.38
N TYR A 169 -1.26 -12.74 4.34
CA TYR A 169 -0.83 -11.52 3.70
C TYR A 169 -1.51 -10.33 4.37
N ALA A 170 -0.74 -9.32 4.75
CA ALA A 170 -1.25 -8.07 5.30
C ALA A 170 -0.39 -6.88 4.88
N GLY A 171 -0.99 -5.70 4.83
CA GLY A 171 -0.31 -4.44 4.54
C GLY A 171 0.62 -4.03 5.66
N VAL A 172 1.92 -4.13 5.43
CA VAL A 172 3.00 -3.80 6.37
C VAL A 172 4.11 -3.04 5.65
N PRO A 173 4.97 -2.27 6.35
CA PRO A 173 6.15 -1.70 5.75
C PRO A 173 7.13 -2.81 5.37
N VAL A 174 7.58 -2.84 4.11
CA VAL A 174 8.56 -3.81 3.63
C VAL A 174 9.70 -3.12 2.91
N ILE A 175 10.87 -3.73 2.92
CA ILE A 175 12.00 -3.33 2.06
C ILE A 175 11.96 -4.18 0.81
N ILE A 176 11.82 -3.54 -0.37
CA ILE A 176 11.88 -4.22 -1.67
C ILE A 176 13.24 -3.94 -2.32
N GLY A 177 13.97 -4.99 -2.58
CA GLY A 177 15.23 -4.99 -3.33
C GLY A 177 15.25 -6.10 -4.37
N SER A 178 16.39 -6.38 -4.99
CA SER A 178 16.56 -7.40 -6.02
C SER A 178 16.24 -8.82 -5.53
N GLY A 179 16.28 -9.06 -4.23
CA GLY A 179 15.81 -10.30 -3.59
C GLY A 179 14.28 -10.46 -3.54
N GLY A 180 13.51 -9.41 -3.85
CA GLY A 180 12.08 -9.32 -3.62
C GLY A 180 11.78 -8.56 -2.32
N VAL A 181 10.86 -9.06 -1.49
CA VAL A 181 10.67 -8.57 -0.12
C VAL A 181 11.84 -9.07 0.74
N GLU A 182 12.75 -8.18 1.12
CA GLU A 182 13.97 -8.55 1.83
C GLU A 182 13.83 -8.38 3.35
N LYS A 183 12.93 -7.51 3.79
CA LYS A 183 12.65 -7.26 5.21
C LYS A 183 11.23 -6.78 5.41
N ILE A 184 10.63 -7.16 6.51
CA ILE A 184 9.39 -6.65 7.09
C ILE A 184 9.72 -5.88 8.36
#